data_cb60b52288526ae00060d94d7d6b104b
#
_entry.id   cb60b52288526ae00060d94d7d6b104b
#
_cell.length_a   1.000
_cell.length_b   1.000
_cell.length_c   1.000
_cell.angle_alpha   90.00
_cell.angle_beta   90.00
_cell.angle_gamma   90.00
#
_symmetry.space_group_name_H-M   'P 1'
#
loop_
_entity.id
_entity.type
_entity.pdbx_description
1 polymer ?
#
loop_
_entity_poly.entity_id
_entity_poly.type
_entity_poly.pdbx_seq_one_letter_code
_entity_poly.pdbx_strand_id
1 'polypeptide(L)'
;MDALVVAVAENGIIGQNGQLPWGHMPADLRHFKQLTLGHPVVMGRKTFDSIGKALPGRCNVVVTRQHGWAAPGCETAASVLGGLERARELGAETICVIGGGEIYREALPAVDVVYLTEIHHTFEGDASFPPLSPTDWREETRERHEADAQHAYAYSFVTLRRR
;
A
#
# COMPACT_ATOMS: atom_id res chain seq x y z
N MET A 1 4.90 10.86 10.10
CA MET A 1 4.21 11.01 8.79
C MET A 1 3.60 9.68 8.42
N ASP A 2 2.33 9.69 8.12
CA ASP A 2 1.62 8.48 7.72
C ASP A 2 1.48 8.48 6.21
N ALA A 3 1.92 7.40 5.57
CA ALA A 3 1.95 7.24 4.12
C ALA A 3 1.10 6.05 3.71
N LEU A 4 0.57 6.12 2.50
CA LEU A 4 -0.15 5.03 1.86
C LEU A 4 0.65 4.64 0.61
N VAL A 5 0.90 3.36 0.44
CA VAL A 5 1.66 2.84 -0.71
C VAL A 5 0.74 1.91 -1.50
N VAL A 6 0.48 2.26 -2.75
CA VAL A 6 -0.51 1.53 -3.58
C VAL A 6 -0.13 1.55 -5.04
N ALA A 7 -0.41 0.45 -5.75
CA ALA A 7 -0.37 0.39 -7.21
C ALA A 7 -1.79 0.26 -7.74
N VAL A 8 -2.16 1.06 -8.73
CA VAL A 8 -3.54 1.18 -9.22
C VAL A 8 -3.56 1.19 -10.75
N ALA A 9 -4.43 0.40 -11.34
CA ALA A 9 -4.70 0.42 -12.78
C ALA A 9 -5.48 1.69 -13.18
N GLU A 10 -5.52 2.01 -14.48
CA GLU A 10 -6.22 3.20 -14.98
C GLU A 10 -7.69 3.25 -14.57
N ASN A 11 -8.35 2.10 -14.47
CA ASN A 11 -9.76 2.01 -14.06
C ASN A 11 -9.95 1.85 -12.55
N GLY A 12 -8.92 2.08 -11.74
CA GLY A 12 -8.99 2.04 -10.28
C GLY A 12 -8.84 0.66 -9.66
N ILE A 13 -8.63 -0.38 -10.44
CA ILE A 13 -8.48 -1.75 -9.93
C ILE A 13 -7.12 -1.91 -9.26
N ILE A 14 -7.11 -2.56 -8.09
CA ILE A 14 -5.89 -2.85 -7.32
C ILE A 14 -5.67 -4.33 -7.05
N GLY A 15 -6.68 -5.17 -7.32
CA GLY A 15 -6.57 -6.59 -7.07
C GLY A 15 -7.64 -7.40 -7.75
N GLN A 16 -7.33 -8.68 -7.96
CA GLN A 16 -8.28 -9.70 -8.44
C GLN A 16 -7.93 -11.02 -7.77
N ASN A 17 -8.90 -11.61 -7.07
CA ASN A 17 -8.73 -12.89 -6.36
C ASN A 17 -7.49 -12.91 -5.45
N GLY A 18 -7.24 -11.80 -4.75
CA GLY A 18 -6.11 -11.67 -3.82
C GLY A 18 -4.75 -11.48 -4.49
N GLN A 19 -4.72 -11.25 -5.79
CA GLN A 19 -3.48 -11.09 -6.56
C GLN A 19 -3.47 -9.78 -7.34
N LEU A 20 -2.29 -9.35 -7.78
CA LEU A 20 -2.13 -8.18 -8.63
C LEU A 20 -2.47 -8.55 -10.09
N PRO A 21 -3.45 -7.88 -10.72
CA PRO A 21 -3.88 -8.25 -12.08
C PRO A 21 -2.79 -8.13 -13.15
N TRP A 22 -1.85 -7.21 -12.95
CA TRP A 22 -0.74 -6.97 -13.90
C TRP A 22 0.43 -7.93 -13.73
N GLY A 23 0.39 -8.78 -12.71
CA GLY A 23 1.44 -9.75 -12.45
C GLY A 23 2.71 -9.15 -11.86
N HIS A 24 3.85 -9.76 -12.21
CA HIS A 24 5.13 -9.39 -11.63
C HIS A 24 5.72 -8.14 -12.30
N MET A 25 6.06 -7.14 -11.47
CA MET A 25 6.71 -5.90 -11.91
C MET A 25 7.92 -5.62 -11.01
N PRO A 26 9.12 -6.03 -11.44
CA PRO A 26 10.33 -5.90 -10.59
C PRO A 26 10.63 -4.48 -10.13
N ALA A 27 10.42 -3.48 -11.00
CA ALA A 27 10.68 -2.08 -10.65
C ALA A 27 9.75 -1.59 -9.54
N ASP A 28 8.48 -2.00 -9.55
CA ASP A 28 7.52 -1.64 -8.51
C ASP A 28 7.86 -2.32 -7.18
N LEU A 29 8.28 -3.57 -7.21
CA LEU A 29 8.73 -4.28 -6.00
C LEU A 29 9.95 -3.60 -5.38
N ARG A 30 10.91 -3.17 -6.18
CA ARG A 30 12.08 -2.43 -5.68
C ARG A 30 11.67 -1.08 -5.09
N HIS A 31 10.78 -0.37 -5.76
CA HIS A 31 10.25 0.91 -5.30
C HIS A 31 9.52 0.76 -3.96
N PHE A 32 8.64 -0.23 -3.86
CA PHE A 32 7.95 -0.58 -2.62
C PHE A 32 8.93 -0.85 -1.48
N LYS A 33 9.95 -1.65 -1.74
CA LYS A 33 10.98 -1.97 -0.75
C LYS A 33 11.72 -0.71 -0.30
N GLN A 34 12.11 0.15 -1.23
CA GLN A 34 12.80 1.41 -0.91
C GLN A 34 11.95 2.33 -0.05
N LEU A 35 10.64 2.41 -0.33
CA LEU A 35 9.73 3.25 0.42
C LEU A 35 9.46 2.74 1.83
N THR A 36 9.43 1.44 2.03
CA THR A 36 8.95 0.82 3.27
C THR A 36 10.04 0.31 4.19
N LEU A 37 11.22 0.01 3.67
CA LEU A 37 12.30 -0.59 4.46
C LEU A 37 12.70 0.31 5.63
N GLY A 38 12.75 -0.27 6.84
CA GLY A 38 13.06 0.48 8.05
C GLY A 38 11.86 1.19 8.68
N HIS A 39 10.69 1.13 8.05
CA HIS A 39 9.45 1.74 8.56
C HIS A 39 8.42 0.67 8.88
N PRO A 40 7.53 0.89 9.87
CA PRO A 40 6.40 0.00 10.08
C PRO A 40 5.49 -0.05 8.86
N VAL A 41 4.97 -1.23 8.58
CA VAL A 41 3.96 -1.46 7.56
C VAL A 41 2.66 -1.91 8.23
N VAL A 42 1.56 -1.27 7.89
CA VAL A 42 0.22 -1.58 8.39
C VAL A 42 -0.57 -2.20 7.26
N MET A 43 -1.13 -3.37 7.49
CA MET A 43 -1.84 -4.14 6.46
C MET A 43 -3.03 -4.89 7.06
N GLY A 44 -3.98 -5.25 6.20
CA GLY A 44 -5.05 -6.15 6.58
C GLY A 44 -4.58 -7.60 6.61
N ARG A 45 -5.32 -8.46 7.33
CA ARG A 45 -5.00 -9.89 7.44
C ARG A 45 -4.95 -10.59 6.08
N LYS A 46 -5.87 -10.27 5.17
CA LYS A 46 -5.88 -10.89 3.83
C LYS A 46 -4.62 -10.55 3.04
N THR A 47 -4.13 -9.32 3.15
CA THR A 47 -2.87 -8.91 2.53
C THR A 47 -1.70 -9.67 3.14
N PHE A 48 -1.70 -9.82 4.46
CA PHE A 48 -0.68 -10.63 5.14
C PHE A 48 -0.70 -12.08 4.65
N ASP A 49 -1.88 -12.69 4.54
CA ASP A 49 -2.02 -14.06 4.04
C ASP A 49 -1.49 -14.21 2.61
N SER A 50 -1.72 -13.21 1.77
CA SER A 50 -1.21 -13.17 0.40
C SER A 50 0.33 -13.08 0.34
N ILE A 51 0.92 -12.28 1.22
CA ILE A 51 2.39 -12.17 1.33
C ILE A 51 2.99 -13.45 1.94
N GLY A 52 2.28 -14.04 2.90
CA GLY A 52 2.63 -15.33 3.50
C GLY A 52 3.55 -15.27 4.72
N LYS A 53 4.17 -14.13 4.98
CA LYS A 53 5.08 -13.94 6.12
C LYS A 53 5.27 -12.46 6.42
N ALA A 54 5.83 -12.14 7.59
CA ALA A 54 6.23 -10.78 7.92
C ALA A 54 7.29 -10.28 6.92
N LEU A 55 7.14 -9.03 6.48
CA LEU A 55 8.13 -8.39 5.61
C LEU A 55 9.41 -8.11 6.42
N PRO A 56 10.58 -8.58 5.98
CA PRO A 56 11.81 -8.40 6.74
C PRO A 56 12.27 -6.94 6.78
N GLY A 57 12.94 -6.56 7.87
CA GLY A 57 13.48 -5.21 8.05
C GLY A 57 12.45 -4.15 8.38
N ARG A 58 11.23 -4.55 8.71
CA ARG A 58 10.10 -3.66 9.01
C ARG A 58 9.29 -4.23 10.15
N CYS A 59 8.70 -3.35 10.98
CA CYS A 59 7.71 -3.76 11.93
C CYS A 59 6.38 -3.99 11.18
N ASN A 60 5.83 -5.19 11.27
CA ASN A 60 4.59 -5.55 10.58
C ASN A 60 3.43 -5.45 11.57
N VAL A 61 2.45 -4.63 11.26
CA VAL A 61 1.22 -4.49 12.04
C VAL A 61 0.06 -4.99 11.18
N VAL A 62 -0.62 -6.03 11.63
CA VAL A 62 -1.74 -6.62 10.93
C VAL A 62 -3.05 -6.21 11.58
N VAL A 63 -3.92 -5.61 10.81
CA VAL A 63 -5.25 -5.19 11.25
C VAL A 63 -6.22 -6.33 11.05
N THR A 64 -6.85 -6.77 12.13
CA THR A 64 -7.84 -7.84 12.10
C THR A 64 -8.84 -7.67 13.25
N ARG A 65 -10.10 -8.03 13.00
CA ARG A 65 -11.14 -8.10 14.03
C ARG A 65 -11.18 -9.47 14.70
N GLN A 66 -10.38 -10.41 14.22
CA GLN A 66 -10.33 -11.77 14.73
C GLN A 66 -9.55 -11.82 16.03
N HIS A 67 -10.24 -12.12 17.14
CA HIS A 67 -9.61 -12.25 18.45
C HIS A 67 -8.64 -13.42 18.47
N GLY A 68 -7.48 -13.21 19.10
CA GLY A 68 -6.48 -14.27 19.25
C GLY A 68 -5.68 -14.55 17.99
N TRP A 69 -5.94 -13.84 16.88
CA TRP A 69 -5.12 -13.99 15.70
C TRP A 69 -3.70 -13.48 15.96
N ALA A 70 -2.71 -14.26 15.56
CA ALA A 70 -1.30 -13.91 15.74
C ALA A 70 -0.48 -14.54 14.62
N ALA A 71 0.67 -13.94 14.32
CA ALA A 71 1.65 -14.49 13.41
C ALA A 71 3.06 -14.12 13.86
N PRO A 72 4.07 -14.97 13.61
CA PRO A 72 5.45 -14.67 13.98
C PRO A 72 5.93 -13.35 13.37
N GLY A 73 6.55 -12.50 14.19
CA GLY A 73 7.11 -11.23 13.74
C GLY A 73 6.09 -10.12 13.49
N CYS A 74 4.83 -10.31 13.88
CA CYS A 74 3.77 -9.33 13.66
C CYS A 74 3.18 -8.81 14.95
N GLU A 75 2.89 -7.51 14.99
CA GLU A 75 1.97 -6.89 15.91
C GLU A 75 0.56 -6.98 15.35
N THR A 76 -0.46 -6.85 16.17
CA THR A 76 -1.86 -6.84 15.74
C THR A 76 -2.58 -5.60 16.22
N ALA A 77 -3.60 -5.20 15.49
CA ALA A 77 -4.48 -4.09 15.85
C ALA A 77 -5.90 -4.39 15.38
N ALA A 78 -6.89 -3.82 16.05
CA ALA A 78 -8.30 -4.03 15.68
C ALA A 78 -8.81 -3.06 14.62
N SER A 79 -8.05 -2.00 14.34
CA SER A 79 -8.40 -0.97 13.35
C SER A 79 -7.14 -0.36 12.75
N VAL A 80 -7.31 0.34 11.63
CA VAL A 80 -6.19 1.07 11.01
C VAL A 80 -5.66 2.13 11.96
N LEU A 81 -6.53 2.91 12.60
CA LEU A 81 -6.09 3.94 13.56
C LEU A 81 -5.35 3.34 14.73
N GLY A 82 -5.82 2.20 15.25
CA GLY A 82 -5.12 1.45 16.30
C GLY A 82 -3.75 0.97 15.84
N GLY A 83 -3.62 0.53 14.60
CA GLY A 83 -2.35 0.13 14.00
C GLY A 83 -1.37 1.28 13.87
N LEU A 84 -1.84 2.44 13.44
CA LEU A 84 -1.02 3.65 13.35
C LEU A 84 -0.55 4.10 14.75
N GLU A 85 -1.43 4.08 15.73
CA GLU A 85 -1.08 4.41 17.12
C GLU A 85 -0.03 3.45 17.66
N ARG A 86 -0.21 2.15 17.44
CA ARG A 86 0.74 1.14 17.90
C ARG A 86 2.12 1.35 17.29
N ALA A 87 2.19 1.65 16.00
CA ALA A 87 3.45 1.94 15.32
C ALA A 87 4.13 3.18 15.92
N ARG A 88 3.35 4.23 16.22
CA ARG A 88 3.89 5.44 16.87
C ARG A 88 4.42 5.15 18.28
N GLU A 89 3.71 4.34 19.05
CA GLU A 89 4.19 3.91 20.39
C GLU A 89 5.54 3.19 20.31
N LEU A 90 5.80 2.50 19.21
CA LEU A 90 7.08 1.82 18.97
C LEU A 90 8.17 2.77 18.46
N GLY A 91 7.89 4.08 18.39
CA GLY A 91 8.86 5.11 18.07
C GLY A 91 8.95 5.48 16.59
N ALA A 92 7.99 5.05 15.76
CA ALA A 92 8.03 5.32 14.33
C ALA A 92 7.67 6.77 14.01
N GLU A 93 8.46 7.40 13.12
CA GLU A 93 8.17 8.72 12.56
C GLU A 93 7.41 8.60 11.24
N THR A 94 7.71 7.58 10.43
CA THR A 94 7.05 7.29 9.16
C THR A 94 6.41 5.91 9.25
N ILE A 95 5.15 5.80 8.86
CA ILE A 95 4.37 4.57 8.87
C ILE A 95 3.75 4.39 7.49
N CYS A 96 3.86 3.20 6.91
CA CYS A 96 3.36 2.89 5.57
C CYS A 96 2.15 1.96 5.64
N VAL A 97 1.03 2.39 5.12
CA VAL A 97 -0.18 1.57 4.98
C VAL A 97 -0.14 0.91 3.60
N ILE A 98 -0.18 -0.42 3.57
CA ILE A 98 0.11 -1.19 2.34
C ILE A 98 -1.07 -2.02 1.81
N GLY A 99 -2.25 -1.89 2.37
CA GLY A 99 -3.47 -2.46 1.80
C GLY A 99 -4.10 -3.58 2.63
N GLY A 100 -5.16 -4.22 2.13
CA GLY A 100 -5.81 -3.99 0.84
C GLY A 100 -6.87 -2.90 0.81
N GLY A 101 -7.87 -3.09 -0.06
CA GLY A 101 -8.84 -2.05 -0.39
C GLY A 101 -9.57 -1.43 0.80
N GLU A 102 -10.07 -2.24 1.73
CA GLU A 102 -10.74 -1.73 2.94
C GLU A 102 -9.78 -0.95 3.83
N ILE A 103 -8.55 -1.44 3.96
CA ILE A 103 -7.51 -0.80 4.77
C ILE A 103 -7.14 0.55 4.16
N TYR A 104 -7.00 0.63 2.84
CA TYR A 104 -6.75 1.89 2.14
C TYR A 104 -7.86 2.91 2.39
N ARG A 105 -9.13 2.49 2.31
CA ARG A 105 -10.27 3.39 2.53
C ARG A 105 -10.29 3.94 3.95
N GLU A 106 -10.02 3.09 4.94
CA GLU A 106 -9.95 3.52 6.35
C GLU A 106 -8.77 4.45 6.60
N ALA A 107 -7.64 4.20 5.95
CA ALA A 107 -6.41 4.97 6.17
C ALA A 107 -6.42 6.33 5.46
N LEU A 108 -7.10 6.43 4.31
CA LEU A 108 -7.02 7.60 3.44
C LEU A 108 -7.27 8.92 4.13
N PRO A 109 -8.28 9.06 5.03
CA PRO A 109 -8.48 10.31 5.76
C PRO A 109 -7.34 10.67 6.72
N ALA A 110 -6.53 9.71 7.12
CA ALA A 110 -5.50 9.90 8.13
C ALA A 110 -4.08 10.08 7.56
N VAL A 111 -3.85 9.71 6.30
CA VAL A 111 -2.49 9.75 5.73
C VAL A 111 -2.16 11.13 5.16
N ASP A 112 -0.88 11.47 5.20
CA ASP A 112 -0.35 12.76 4.72
C ASP A 112 0.14 12.67 3.28
N VAL A 113 0.55 11.49 2.85
CA VAL A 113 1.14 11.28 1.54
C VAL A 113 0.67 9.93 0.95
N VAL A 114 0.47 9.92 -0.36
CA VAL A 114 0.19 8.69 -1.12
C VAL A 114 1.33 8.49 -2.11
N TYR A 115 2.03 7.38 -1.97
CA TYR A 115 2.99 6.88 -2.96
C TYR A 115 2.23 5.95 -3.90
N LEU A 116 1.91 6.47 -5.07
CA LEU A 116 1.05 5.82 -6.05
C LEU A 116 1.89 5.30 -7.22
N THR A 117 1.72 4.03 -7.57
CA THR A 117 2.20 3.51 -8.85
C THR A 117 0.99 3.39 -9.76
N GLU A 118 0.98 4.18 -10.83
CA GLU A 118 -0.04 4.10 -11.87
C GLU A 118 0.38 3.06 -12.90
N ILE A 119 -0.46 2.04 -13.09
CA ILE A 119 -0.26 1.06 -14.16
C ILE A 119 -1.10 1.53 -15.36
N HIS A 120 -0.45 1.86 -16.48
CA HIS A 120 -1.12 2.45 -17.63
C HIS A 120 -1.82 1.41 -18.50
N HIS A 121 -2.79 0.73 -17.91
CA HIS A 121 -3.65 -0.25 -18.52
C HIS A 121 -4.88 -0.48 -17.65
N THR A 122 -5.96 -1.00 -18.21
CA THR A 122 -7.16 -1.38 -17.48
C THR A 122 -7.19 -2.88 -17.22
N PHE A 123 -7.83 -3.30 -16.12
CA PHE A 123 -7.92 -4.70 -15.74
C PHE A 123 -9.29 -5.00 -15.17
N GLU A 124 -9.71 -6.25 -15.24
CA GLU A 124 -10.82 -6.75 -14.44
C GLU A 124 -10.31 -7.03 -13.03
N GLY A 125 -11.17 -6.83 -12.04
CA GLY A 125 -10.79 -7.10 -10.67
C GLY A 125 -11.93 -6.89 -9.69
N ASP A 126 -11.73 -7.36 -8.46
CA ASP A 126 -12.69 -7.33 -7.38
C ASP A 126 -12.31 -6.37 -6.25
N ALA A 127 -11.14 -5.76 -6.34
CA ALA A 127 -10.70 -4.74 -5.39
C ALA A 127 -10.32 -3.46 -6.13
N SER A 128 -10.73 -2.32 -5.56
CA SER A 128 -10.51 -1.02 -6.19
C SER A 128 -10.03 0.03 -5.17
N PHE A 129 -9.41 1.08 -5.69
CA PHE A 129 -8.96 2.23 -4.94
C PHE A 129 -9.79 3.45 -5.36
N PRO A 130 -10.25 4.29 -4.42
CA PRO A 130 -11.05 5.46 -4.78
C PRO A 130 -10.21 6.50 -5.52
N PRO A 131 -10.80 7.24 -6.46
CA PRO A 131 -10.09 8.33 -7.13
C PRO A 131 -9.69 9.41 -6.11
N LEU A 132 -8.50 9.98 -6.29
CA LEU A 132 -7.98 11.04 -5.43
C LEU A 132 -8.26 12.40 -6.08
N SER A 133 -9.03 13.23 -5.38
CA SER A 133 -9.40 14.56 -5.89
C SER A 133 -8.20 15.51 -5.90
N PRO A 134 -7.96 16.25 -7.01
CA PRO A 134 -6.93 17.29 -7.03
C PRO A 134 -7.18 18.42 -6.02
N THR A 135 -8.42 18.56 -5.54
CA THR A 135 -8.77 19.52 -4.47
C THR A 135 -8.13 19.14 -3.15
N ASP A 136 -8.00 17.85 -2.88
CA ASP A 136 -7.47 17.33 -1.61
C ASP A 136 -6.00 16.96 -1.70
N TRP A 137 -5.51 16.66 -2.89
CA TRP A 137 -4.17 16.11 -3.12
C TRP A 137 -3.41 16.92 -4.16
N ARG A 138 -2.14 17.21 -3.87
CA ARG A 138 -1.22 17.88 -4.77
C ARG A 138 -0.21 16.87 -5.29
N GLU A 139 -0.07 16.76 -6.61
CA GLU A 139 0.98 15.94 -7.20
C GLU A 139 2.34 16.64 -6.98
N GLU A 140 3.23 15.97 -6.28
CA GLU A 140 4.55 16.51 -5.95
C GLU A 140 5.61 16.04 -6.92
N THR A 141 5.58 14.75 -7.29
CA THR A 141 6.52 14.17 -8.25
C THR A 141 5.81 13.17 -9.15
N ARG A 142 6.35 12.97 -10.35
CA ARG A 142 5.88 11.97 -11.30
C ARG A 142 7.06 11.47 -12.13
N GLU A 143 7.25 10.15 -12.18
CA GLU A 143 8.30 9.51 -12.97
C GLU A 143 7.68 8.41 -13.81
N ARG A 144 7.60 8.63 -15.13
CA ARG A 144 7.04 7.65 -16.06
C ARG A 144 8.10 6.70 -16.57
N HIS A 145 7.74 5.43 -16.67
CA HIS A 145 8.54 4.36 -17.26
C HIS A 145 7.73 3.64 -18.34
N GLU A 146 8.35 3.40 -19.49
CA GLU A 146 7.71 2.66 -20.57
C GLU A 146 7.77 1.15 -20.33
N ALA A 147 6.88 0.41 -21.00
CA ALA A 147 6.94 -1.04 -21.02
C ALA A 147 8.30 -1.49 -21.57
N ASP A 148 8.80 -2.61 -21.05
CA ASP A 148 10.09 -3.16 -21.46
C ASP A 148 10.06 -4.70 -21.40
N ALA A 149 11.23 -5.33 -21.51
CA ALA A 149 11.33 -6.80 -21.49
C ALA A 149 10.85 -7.44 -20.18
N GLN A 150 10.88 -6.69 -19.07
CA GLN A 150 10.48 -7.15 -17.73
C GLN A 150 9.11 -6.62 -17.31
N HIS A 151 8.54 -5.66 -18.05
CA HIS A 151 7.28 -4.98 -17.69
C HIS A 151 6.37 -4.92 -18.92
N ALA A 152 5.26 -5.63 -18.84
CA ALA A 152 4.28 -5.70 -19.93
C ALA A 152 3.56 -4.37 -20.18
N TYR A 153 3.52 -3.49 -19.16
CA TYR A 153 2.77 -2.24 -19.19
C TYR A 153 3.66 -1.07 -18.80
N ALA A 154 3.39 0.11 -19.38
CA ALA A 154 3.98 1.35 -18.89
C ALA A 154 3.42 1.66 -17.49
N TYR A 155 4.19 2.37 -16.69
CA TYR A 155 3.81 2.72 -15.32
C TYR A 155 4.46 4.03 -14.92
N SER A 156 3.90 4.68 -13.88
CA SER A 156 4.46 5.91 -13.34
C SER A 156 4.50 5.84 -11.82
N PHE A 157 5.59 6.30 -11.23
CA PHE A 157 5.69 6.51 -9.78
C PHE A 157 5.29 7.94 -9.48
N VAL A 158 4.26 8.12 -8.69
CA VAL A 158 3.66 9.41 -8.37
C VAL A 158 3.63 9.60 -6.86
N THR A 159 4.05 10.77 -6.41
CA THR A 159 3.89 11.15 -5.00
C THR A 159 2.83 12.23 -4.91
N LEU A 160 1.78 11.95 -4.14
CA LEU A 160 0.70 12.89 -3.87
C LEU A 160 0.75 13.28 -2.40
N ARG A 161 0.70 14.57 -2.14
CA ARG A 161 0.71 15.12 -0.78
C ARG A 161 -0.62 15.78 -0.49
N ARG A 162 -1.15 15.58 0.71
CA ARG A 162 -2.39 16.23 1.14
C ARG A 162 -2.22 17.74 1.14
N ARG A 163 -3.23 18.46 0.63
CA ARG A 163 -3.27 19.93 0.60
C ARG A 163 -3.55 20.53 1.96
#